data_ca698537a5a4a7475096e3b51f7ece25
#
_entry.id   ca698537a5a4a7475096e3b51f7ece25
#
_cell.length_a   1.000
_cell.length_b   1.000
_cell.length_c   1.000
_cell.angle_alpha   90.00
_cell.angle_beta   90.00
_cell.angle_gamma   90.00
#
_symmetry.space_group_name_H-M   'P 1'
#
loop_
_entity.id
_entity.type
_entity.pdbx_description
1 polymer ?
#
loop_
_entity_poly.entity_id
_entity_poly.type
_entity_poly.pdbx_seq_one_letter_code
_entity_poly.pdbx_strand_id
1 'polypeptide(L)'
;AFYKHFKDKEALFSELVEPLASMIRKAYAQGEERGFAGYDEGKPVTPEQVRAALEAKAAGTLATTAMLYSHRDIYELLVFRSYGTPYEHFLDWLVDEEDRTTLRVLELIHGAEKARTVISKESLHIVNHAFYSALSENIIHAKSVEELNATTEVISTFFNAGWEKYRML
;
A
#
# COMPACT_ATOMS: atom_id res chain seq x y z
N ALA A 1 -31.01 -5.57 -23.19
CA ALA A 1 -30.45 -6.65 -22.35
C ALA A 1 -29.68 -6.11 -21.13
N PHE A 2 -28.88 -5.04 -21.28
CA PHE A 2 -28.05 -4.45 -20.20
C PHE A 2 -28.88 -4.02 -18.97
N TYR A 3 -29.90 -3.21 -19.16
CA TYR A 3 -30.77 -2.70 -18.07
C TYR A 3 -31.70 -3.75 -17.44
N LYS A 4 -31.58 -5.03 -17.81
CA LYS A 4 -32.22 -6.14 -17.10
C LYS A 4 -31.44 -6.60 -15.88
N HIS A 5 -30.13 -6.34 -15.85
CA HIS A 5 -29.20 -6.85 -14.83
C HIS A 5 -28.64 -5.74 -13.95
N PHE A 6 -28.47 -4.53 -14.49
CA PHE A 6 -27.88 -3.39 -13.76
C PHE A 6 -28.81 -2.19 -13.84
N LYS A 7 -28.99 -1.50 -12.73
CA LYS A 7 -29.79 -0.29 -12.63
C LYS A 7 -29.22 0.83 -13.51
N ASP A 8 -27.90 0.96 -13.48
CA ASP A 8 -27.15 1.98 -14.21
C ASP A 8 -25.68 1.53 -14.41
N LYS A 9 -24.86 2.40 -15.01
CA LYS A 9 -23.43 2.13 -15.26
C LYS A 9 -22.61 2.05 -13.96
N GLU A 10 -22.99 2.82 -12.94
CA GLU A 10 -22.33 2.83 -11.63
C GLU A 10 -22.53 1.48 -10.92
N ALA A 11 -23.74 0.92 -10.98
CA ALA A 11 -24.01 -0.40 -10.41
C ALA A 11 -23.19 -1.49 -11.11
N LEU A 12 -23.03 -1.45 -12.44
CA LEU A 12 -22.16 -2.37 -13.16
C LEU A 12 -20.70 -2.18 -12.75
N PHE A 13 -20.22 -0.92 -12.71
CA PHE A 13 -18.84 -0.63 -12.32
C PHE A 13 -18.55 -1.15 -10.93
N SER A 14 -19.42 -0.88 -9.96
CA SER A 14 -19.31 -1.35 -8.59
C SER A 14 -19.26 -2.87 -8.50
N GLU A 15 -20.11 -3.59 -9.23
CA GLU A 15 -20.08 -5.05 -9.25
C GLU A 15 -18.78 -5.63 -9.82
N LEU A 16 -18.17 -4.94 -10.79
CA LEU A 16 -16.88 -5.35 -11.36
C LEU A 16 -15.70 -5.13 -10.40
N VAL A 17 -15.66 -3.98 -9.70
CA VAL A 17 -14.47 -3.59 -8.94
C VAL A 17 -14.53 -3.95 -7.44
N GLU A 18 -15.73 -4.06 -6.84
CA GLU A 18 -15.87 -4.31 -5.40
C GLU A 18 -15.22 -5.61 -4.92
N PRO A 19 -15.27 -6.75 -5.65
CA PRO A 19 -14.56 -7.95 -5.22
C PRO A 19 -13.06 -7.72 -5.01
N LEU A 20 -12.41 -7.00 -5.95
CA LEU A 20 -10.99 -6.68 -5.85
C LEU A 20 -10.74 -5.63 -4.77
N ALA A 21 -11.54 -4.57 -4.69
CA ALA A 21 -11.44 -3.54 -3.66
C ALA A 21 -11.57 -4.13 -2.25
N SER A 22 -12.53 -5.03 -2.03
CA SER A 22 -12.70 -5.78 -0.78
C SER A 22 -11.50 -6.66 -0.45
N MET A 23 -10.93 -7.34 -1.46
CA MET A 23 -9.74 -8.17 -1.29
C MET A 23 -8.54 -7.33 -0.85
N ILE A 24 -8.33 -6.17 -1.48
CA ILE A 24 -7.25 -5.22 -1.12
C ILE A 24 -7.44 -4.71 0.31
N ARG A 25 -8.64 -4.29 0.69
CA ARG A 25 -8.93 -3.81 2.06
C ARG A 25 -8.63 -4.88 3.11
N LYS A 26 -9.02 -6.13 2.85
CA LYS A 26 -8.74 -7.26 3.76
C LYS A 26 -7.24 -7.57 3.86
N ALA A 27 -6.55 -7.59 2.73
CA ALA A 27 -5.11 -7.82 2.69
C ALA A 27 -4.35 -6.73 3.45
N TYR A 28 -4.79 -5.48 3.33
CA TYR A 28 -4.22 -4.35 4.05
C TYR A 28 -4.38 -4.50 5.56
N ALA A 29 -5.60 -4.74 6.05
CA ALA A 29 -5.89 -4.94 7.47
C ALA A 29 -5.05 -6.10 8.08
N GLN A 30 -4.91 -7.21 7.37
CA GLN A 30 -4.07 -8.33 7.81
C GLN A 30 -2.57 -8.01 7.80
N GLY A 31 -2.12 -7.19 6.85
CA GLY A 31 -0.75 -6.71 6.76
C GLY A 31 -0.39 -5.78 7.92
N GLU A 32 -1.31 -4.92 8.31
CA GLU A 32 -1.18 -4.00 9.44
C GLU A 32 -0.93 -4.74 10.77
N GLU A 33 -1.78 -5.73 11.09
CA GLU A 33 -1.61 -6.55 12.32
C GLU A 33 -0.23 -7.20 12.39
N ARG A 34 0.27 -7.72 11.26
CA ARG A 34 1.61 -8.33 11.18
C ARG A 34 2.72 -7.28 11.30
N GLY A 35 2.52 -6.10 10.72
CA GLY A 35 3.48 -5.00 10.75
C GLY A 35 3.75 -4.47 12.14
N PHE A 36 2.77 -4.51 13.05
CA PHE A 36 2.91 -4.08 14.43
C PHE A 36 3.46 -5.18 15.37
N ALA A 37 3.29 -6.45 15.03
CA ALA A 37 3.70 -7.58 15.88
C ALA A 37 5.22 -7.62 16.19
N GLY A 38 6.04 -6.91 15.42
CA GLY A 38 7.49 -6.81 15.62
C GLY A 38 7.94 -5.71 16.60
N TYR A 39 7.02 -4.86 17.08
CA TYR A 39 7.33 -3.70 17.91
C TYR A 39 6.55 -3.73 19.23
N ASP A 40 7.29 -3.69 20.34
CA ASP A 40 6.73 -3.54 21.69
C ASP A 40 6.80 -2.06 22.09
N GLU A 41 5.66 -1.48 22.50
CA GLU A 41 5.60 -0.09 22.93
C GLU A 41 6.57 0.18 24.12
N GLY A 42 7.39 1.21 23.95
CA GLY A 42 8.35 1.63 25.00
C GLY A 42 9.63 0.78 25.10
N LYS A 43 9.80 -0.22 24.24
CA LYS A 43 11.06 -0.97 24.18
C LYS A 43 11.97 -0.44 23.05
N PRO A 44 13.30 -0.35 23.30
CA PRO A 44 14.25 0.00 22.25
C PRO A 44 14.17 -1.01 21.08
N VAL A 45 14.17 -0.50 19.87
CA VAL A 45 14.15 -1.30 18.64
C VAL A 45 15.58 -1.44 18.11
N THR A 46 15.97 -2.67 17.75
CA THR A 46 17.30 -2.91 17.18
C THR A 46 17.31 -2.73 15.67
N PRO A 47 18.46 -2.40 15.06
CA PRO A 47 18.60 -2.33 13.61
C PRO A 47 18.16 -3.62 12.89
N GLU A 48 18.42 -4.78 13.52
CA GLU A 48 18.04 -6.09 13.00
C GLU A 48 16.52 -6.24 12.95
N GLN A 49 15.80 -5.80 13.99
CA GLN A 49 14.33 -5.82 14.02
C GLN A 49 13.74 -4.90 12.92
N VAL A 50 14.33 -3.70 12.75
CA VAL A 50 13.89 -2.77 11.68
C VAL A 50 14.07 -3.41 10.30
N ARG A 51 15.23 -4.00 10.03
CA ARG A 51 15.51 -4.66 8.74
C ARG A 51 14.59 -5.84 8.50
N ALA A 52 14.42 -6.71 9.49
CA ALA A 52 13.51 -7.86 9.37
C ALA A 52 12.04 -7.43 9.08
N ALA A 53 11.57 -6.37 9.73
CA ALA A 53 10.24 -5.82 9.45
C ALA A 53 10.10 -5.23 8.05
N LEU A 54 11.15 -4.57 7.52
CA LEU A 54 11.17 -4.02 6.16
C LEU A 54 11.29 -5.13 5.10
N GLU A 55 12.03 -6.19 5.36
CA GLU A 55 12.11 -7.39 4.51
C GLU A 55 10.74 -8.09 4.44
N ALA A 56 10.07 -8.27 5.58
CA ALA A 56 8.73 -8.83 5.63
C ALA A 56 7.72 -7.96 4.86
N LYS A 57 7.82 -6.64 4.96
CA LYS A 57 7.01 -5.70 4.18
C LYS A 57 7.29 -5.85 2.69
N ALA A 58 8.55 -5.92 2.26
CA ALA A 58 8.91 -6.11 0.85
C ALA A 58 8.35 -7.42 0.29
N ALA A 59 8.45 -8.53 1.04
CA ALA A 59 7.87 -9.81 0.65
C ALA A 59 6.32 -9.73 0.53
N GLY A 60 5.66 -9.05 1.45
CA GLY A 60 4.23 -8.78 1.39
C GLY A 60 3.84 -7.93 0.18
N THR A 61 4.61 -6.90 -0.14
CA THR A 61 4.42 -6.05 -1.33
C THR A 61 4.54 -6.88 -2.60
N LEU A 62 5.57 -7.73 -2.70
CA LEU A 62 5.77 -8.61 -3.86
C LEU A 62 4.58 -9.56 -4.07
N ALA A 63 4.11 -10.20 -3.01
CA ALA A 63 2.95 -11.09 -3.07
C ALA A 63 1.66 -10.35 -3.47
N THR A 64 1.46 -9.14 -2.93
CA THR A 64 0.28 -8.32 -3.24
C THR A 64 0.31 -7.82 -4.68
N THR A 65 1.45 -7.32 -5.17
CA THR A 65 1.56 -6.85 -6.57
C THR A 65 1.35 -8.01 -7.56
N ALA A 66 1.87 -9.21 -7.28
CA ALA A 66 1.63 -10.39 -8.11
C ALA A 66 0.15 -10.79 -8.16
N MET A 67 -0.54 -10.73 -7.03
CA MET A 67 -1.99 -10.95 -6.95
C MET A 67 -2.76 -9.89 -7.75
N LEU A 68 -2.43 -8.61 -7.59
CA LEU A 68 -3.07 -7.50 -8.32
C LEU A 68 -2.82 -7.58 -9.82
N TYR A 69 -1.62 -8.00 -10.23
CA TYR A 69 -1.28 -8.20 -11.64
C TYR A 69 -2.15 -9.27 -12.32
N SER A 70 -2.54 -10.32 -11.60
CA SER A 70 -3.50 -11.31 -12.14
C SER A 70 -4.90 -10.75 -12.36
N HIS A 71 -5.21 -9.58 -11.80
CA HIS A 71 -6.48 -8.84 -11.94
C HIS A 71 -6.25 -7.42 -12.51
N ARG A 72 -5.16 -7.22 -13.26
CA ARG A 72 -4.69 -5.87 -13.63
C ARG A 72 -5.74 -5.02 -14.36
N ASP A 73 -6.58 -5.64 -15.19
CA ASP A 73 -7.62 -4.91 -15.92
C ASP A 73 -8.67 -4.31 -14.97
N ILE A 74 -9.05 -5.06 -13.93
CA ILE A 74 -9.97 -4.58 -12.88
C ILE A 74 -9.25 -3.57 -11.97
N TYR A 75 -7.96 -3.80 -11.68
CA TYR A 75 -7.16 -2.88 -10.90
C TYR A 75 -6.99 -1.53 -11.61
N GLU A 76 -6.77 -1.52 -12.93
CA GLU A 76 -6.74 -0.28 -13.74
C GLU A 76 -8.08 0.47 -13.66
N LEU A 77 -9.20 -0.24 -13.78
CA LEU A 77 -10.52 0.37 -13.62
C LEU A 77 -10.67 1.03 -12.24
N LEU A 78 -10.30 0.29 -11.19
CA LEU A 78 -10.44 0.74 -9.80
C LEU A 78 -9.60 1.98 -9.49
N VAL A 79 -8.35 2.04 -9.96
CA VAL A 79 -7.39 3.08 -9.56
C VAL A 79 -7.38 4.26 -10.54
N PHE A 80 -7.54 4.01 -11.84
CA PHE A 80 -7.34 5.05 -12.87
C PHE A 80 -8.60 5.42 -13.64
N ARG A 81 -9.69 4.66 -13.55
CA ARG A 81 -10.92 4.86 -14.33
C ARG A 81 -12.17 5.02 -13.47
N SER A 82 -12.02 5.20 -12.18
CA SER A 82 -13.14 5.26 -11.22
C SER A 82 -13.73 6.65 -11.00
N TYR A 83 -13.29 7.66 -11.75
CA TYR A 83 -13.78 9.03 -11.61
C TYR A 83 -15.32 9.12 -11.70
N GLY A 84 -15.93 9.86 -10.78
CA GLY A 84 -17.39 10.00 -10.67
C GLY A 84 -18.10 8.76 -10.10
N THR A 85 -17.36 7.80 -9.52
CA THR A 85 -17.91 6.64 -8.83
C THR A 85 -17.56 6.67 -7.35
N PRO A 86 -18.16 5.80 -6.49
CA PRO A 86 -17.75 5.69 -5.08
C PRO A 86 -16.29 5.27 -4.85
N TYR A 87 -15.56 4.90 -5.89
CA TYR A 87 -14.18 4.42 -5.85
C TYR A 87 -13.16 5.45 -6.34
N GLU A 88 -13.56 6.66 -6.73
CA GLU A 88 -12.65 7.66 -7.32
C GLU A 88 -11.44 8.02 -6.43
N HIS A 89 -11.58 7.88 -5.11
CA HIS A 89 -10.53 8.12 -4.13
C HIS A 89 -9.91 6.83 -3.57
N PHE A 90 -9.95 5.72 -4.32
CA PHE A 90 -9.45 4.45 -3.80
C PHE A 90 -7.93 4.45 -3.59
N LEU A 91 -7.18 5.09 -4.48
CA LEU A 91 -5.74 5.25 -4.30
C LEU A 91 -5.42 6.16 -3.11
N ASP A 92 -6.15 7.25 -2.95
CA ASP A 92 -6.00 8.16 -1.81
C ASP A 92 -6.26 7.41 -0.49
N TRP A 93 -7.30 6.57 -0.45
CA TRP A 93 -7.58 5.71 0.70
C TRP A 93 -6.39 4.79 1.03
N LEU A 94 -5.76 4.15 0.03
CA LEU A 94 -4.57 3.31 0.25
C LEU A 94 -3.41 4.11 0.85
N VAL A 95 -3.19 5.32 0.36
CA VAL A 95 -2.15 6.23 0.86
C VAL A 95 -2.44 6.66 2.29
N ASP A 96 -3.67 7.04 2.61
CA ASP A 96 -4.08 7.46 3.95
C ASP A 96 -3.91 6.32 4.98
N GLU A 97 -4.23 5.07 4.60
CA GLU A 97 -4.01 3.91 5.45
C GLU A 97 -2.51 3.64 5.68
N GLU A 98 -1.67 3.79 4.65
CA GLU A 98 -0.23 3.66 4.78
C GLU A 98 0.37 4.78 5.64
N ASP A 99 -0.13 6.01 5.50
CA ASP A 99 0.28 7.15 6.33
C ASP A 99 0.01 6.86 7.82
N ARG A 100 -1.20 6.37 8.12
CA ARG A 100 -1.60 5.98 9.47
C ARG A 100 -0.72 4.86 10.03
N THR A 101 -0.49 3.82 9.23
CA THR A 101 0.31 2.66 9.63
C THR A 101 1.78 3.04 9.83
N THR A 102 2.35 3.82 8.92
CA THR A 102 3.74 4.27 9.02
C THR A 102 3.94 5.19 10.22
N LEU A 103 3.03 6.13 10.45
CA LEU A 103 3.09 7.00 11.64
C LEU A 103 3.02 6.17 12.93
N ARG A 104 2.12 5.18 12.99
CA ARG A 104 2.01 4.29 14.16
C ARG A 104 3.30 3.51 14.42
N VAL A 105 3.97 3.01 13.39
CA VAL A 105 5.28 2.35 13.53
C VAL A 105 6.32 3.32 14.08
N LEU A 106 6.38 4.56 13.56
CA LEU A 106 7.30 5.57 14.07
C LEU A 106 6.99 5.95 15.53
N GLU A 107 5.73 6.01 15.93
CA GLU A 107 5.30 6.24 17.31
C GLU A 107 5.74 5.10 18.24
N LEU A 108 5.63 3.84 17.80
CA LEU A 108 6.10 2.68 18.56
C LEU A 108 7.62 2.70 18.77
N ILE A 109 8.37 3.15 17.76
CA ILE A 109 9.84 3.20 17.80
C ILE A 109 10.35 4.40 18.60
N HIS A 110 9.81 5.59 18.34
CA HIS A 110 10.38 6.85 18.84
C HIS A 110 9.56 7.51 19.97
N GLY A 111 8.33 7.04 20.19
CA GLY A 111 7.33 7.73 20.99
C GLY A 111 6.57 8.80 20.19
N ALA A 112 5.34 9.10 20.61
CA ALA A 112 4.40 9.94 19.86
C ALA A 112 4.88 11.37 19.58
N GLU A 113 5.63 11.97 20.51
CA GLU A 113 6.16 13.33 20.38
C GLU A 113 7.28 13.39 19.32
N LYS A 114 8.27 12.50 19.43
CA LYS A 114 9.40 12.45 18.49
C LYS A 114 8.96 12.02 17.09
N ALA A 115 8.05 11.06 16.96
CA ALA A 115 7.56 10.59 15.66
C ALA A 115 7.05 11.73 14.77
N ARG A 116 6.36 12.71 15.36
CA ARG A 116 5.83 13.88 14.65
C ARG A 116 6.91 14.88 14.20
N THR A 117 8.11 14.82 14.77
CA THR A 117 9.24 15.66 14.39
C THR A 117 10.18 14.98 13.42
N VAL A 118 10.14 13.64 13.34
CA VAL A 118 10.96 12.83 12.43
C VAL A 118 10.57 13.06 10.97
N ILE A 119 9.26 13.17 10.68
CA ILE A 119 8.72 13.46 9.36
C ILE A 119 7.40 14.22 9.48
N SER A 120 7.20 15.26 8.66
CA SER A 120 5.91 15.96 8.63
C SER A 120 4.84 15.09 7.95
N LYS A 121 3.56 15.35 8.27
CA LYS A 121 2.43 14.64 7.64
C LYS A 121 2.43 14.81 6.12
N GLU A 122 2.71 16.02 5.65
CA GLU A 122 2.75 16.34 4.22
C GLU A 122 3.85 15.57 3.51
N SER A 123 5.05 15.49 4.10
CA SER A 123 6.17 14.72 3.55
C SER A 123 5.89 13.22 3.56
N LEU A 124 5.29 12.70 4.63
CA LEU A 124 4.87 11.31 4.75
C LEU A 124 3.89 10.94 3.64
N HIS A 125 2.84 11.76 3.49
CA HIS A 125 1.81 11.58 2.46
C HIS A 125 2.40 11.56 1.04
N ILE A 126 3.26 12.53 0.71
CA ILE A 126 3.91 12.61 -0.61
C ILE A 126 4.76 11.36 -0.88
N VAL A 127 5.54 10.90 0.11
CA VAL A 127 6.40 9.73 -0.05
C VAL A 127 5.58 8.45 -0.22
N ASN A 128 4.52 8.27 0.58
CA ASN A 128 3.65 7.10 0.46
C ASN A 128 2.83 7.14 -0.83
N HIS A 129 2.36 8.33 -1.24
CA HIS A 129 1.69 8.48 -2.54
C HIS A 129 2.62 8.10 -3.70
N ALA A 130 3.89 8.53 -3.66
CA ALA A 130 4.87 8.15 -4.68
C ALA A 130 5.11 6.63 -4.72
N PHE A 131 5.16 5.97 -3.55
CA PHE A 131 5.29 4.50 -3.46
C PHE A 131 4.12 3.78 -4.12
N TYR A 132 2.88 4.11 -3.75
CA TYR A 132 1.70 3.47 -4.32
C TYR A 132 1.50 3.80 -5.79
N SER A 133 1.82 5.02 -6.23
CA SER A 133 1.80 5.38 -7.65
C SER A 133 2.79 4.54 -8.45
N ALA A 134 4.03 4.39 -7.96
CA ALA A 134 5.05 3.57 -8.62
C ALA A 134 4.63 2.09 -8.72
N LEU A 135 4.05 1.52 -7.66
CA LEU A 135 3.53 0.15 -7.69
C LEU A 135 2.35 0.01 -8.66
N SER A 136 1.43 0.97 -8.68
CA SER A 136 0.26 0.94 -9.57
C SER A 136 0.67 1.00 -11.05
N GLU A 137 1.59 1.88 -11.39
CA GLU A 137 2.17 1.94 -12.75
C GLU A 137 2.86 0.63 -13.13
N ASN A 138 3.64 0.05 -12.21
CA ASN A 138 4.29 -1.24 -12.47
C ASN A 138 3.29 -2.38 -12.70
N ILE A 139 2.23 -2.48 -11.87
CA ILE A 139 1.19 -3.50 -12.02
C ILE A 139 0.51 -3.42 -13.38
N ILE A 140 0.25 -2.22 -13.89
CA ILE A 140 -0.49 -2.03 -15.15
C ILE A 140 0.40 -2.25 -16.35
N HIS A 141 1.64 -1.79 -16.31
CA HIS A 141 2.52 -1.74 -17.48
C HIS A 141 3.50 -2.90 -17.61
N ALA A 142 3.72 -3.71 -16.56
CA ALA A 142 4.59 -4.88 -16.64
C ALA A 142 4.11 -5.87 -17.73
N LYS A 143 5.03 -6.35 -18.54
CA LYS A 143 4.75 -7.27 -19.66
C LYS A 143 4.74 -8.73 -19.24
N SER A 144 5.36 -9.04 -18.11
CA SER A 144 5.41 -10.37 -17.52
C SER A 144 5.49 -10.31 -16.00
N VAL A 145 5.25 -11.44 -15.32
CA VAL A 145 5.40 -11.56 -13.87
C VAL A 145 6.85 -11.36 -13.45
N GLU A 146 7.82 -11.77 -14.27
CA GLU A 146 9.25 -11.59 -14.03
C GLU A 146 9.62 -10.10 -14.03
N GLU A 147 9.13 -9.34 -15.01
CA GLU A 147 9.32 -7.88 -15.10
C GLU A 147 8.64 -7.16 -13.91
N LEU A 148 7.41 -7.56 -13.59
CA LEU A 148 6.68 -7.05 -12.43
C LEU A 148 7.48 -7.22 -11.14
N ASN A 149 7.96 -8.44 -10.88
CA ASN A 149 8.69 -8.77 -9.67
C ASN A 149 10.01 -8.00 -9.58
N ALA A 150 10.80 -8.00 -10.66
CA ALA A 150 12.06 -7.27 -10.69
C ALA A 150 11.88 -5.77 -10.40
N THR A 151 10.86 -5.14 -10.99
CA THR A 151 10.58 -3.71 -10.77
C THR A 151 10.02 -3.48 -9.35
N THR A 152 9.17 -4.37 -8.84
CA THR A 152 8.66 -4.30 -7.45
C THR A 152 9.80 -4.38 -6.43
N GLU A 153 10.81 -5.23 -6.66
CA GLU A 153 12.01 -5.32 -5.81
C GLU A 153 12.82 -4.02 -5.83
N VAL A 154 12.99 -3.40 -6.99
CA VAL A 154 13.67 -2.09 -7.11
C VAL A 154 12.92 -1.02 -6.32
N ILE A 155 11.60 -0.90 -6.51
CA ILE A 155 10.76 0.06 -5.79
C ILE A 155 10.87 -0.19 -4.28
N SER A 156 10.67 -1.42 -3.83
CA SER A 156 10.73 -1.78 -2.42
C SER A 156 12.10 -1.48 -1.80
N THR A 157 13.19 -1.80 -2.50
CA THR A 157 14.56 -1.52 -2.04
C THR A 157 14.79 -0.02 -1.86
N PHE A 158 14.37 0.79 -2.83
CA PHE A 158 14.51 2.25 -2.78
C PHE A 158 13.76 2.87 -1.60
N PHE A 159 12.49 2.52 -1.43
CA PHE A 159 11.68 3.07 -0.32
C PHE A 159 12.09 2.51 1.03
N ASN A 160 12.43 1.22 1.13
CA ASN A 160 12.86 0.61 2.39
C ASN A 160 14.18 1.19 2.91
N ALA A 161 15.14 1.53 2.03
CA ALA A 161 16.38 2.20 2.44
C ALA A 161 16.09 3.57 3.10
N GLY A 162 15.13 4.32 2.58
CA GLY A 162 14.64 5.54 3.20
C GLY A 162 13.98 5.26 4.56
N TRP A 163 13.06 4.30 4.62
CA TRP A 163 12.36 3.96 5.86
C TRP A 163 13.25 3.36 6.93
N GLU A 164 14.28 2.58 6.58
CA GLU A 164 15.30 2.11 7.54
C GLU A 164 15.95 3.29 8.25
N LYS A 165 16.36 4.32 7.48
CA LYS A 165 16.95 5.53 8.05
C LYS A 165 16.00 6.24 9.04
N TYR A 166 14.74 6.46 8.66
CA TYR A 166 13.75 7.14 9.51
C TYR A 166 13.37 6.34 10.76
N ARG A 167 13.39 5.02 10.69
CA ARG A 167 13.15 4.14 11.85
C ARG A 167 14.32 4.03 12.81
N MET A 168 15.53 4.42 12.38
CA MET A 168 16.75 4.36 13.17
C MET A 168 17.22 5.72 13.73
N LEU A 169 16.46 6.82 13.46
CA LEU A 169 16.72 8.15 14.02
C LEU A 169 16.39 8.19 15.52
#